data_392d839c8602a4201ae58fbd3e78e859
#
_entry.id   392d839c8602a4201ae58fbd3e78e859
#
_cell.length_a   1.000
_cell.length_b   1.000
_cell.length_c   1.000
_cell.angle_alpha   90.00
_cell.angle_beta   90.00
_cell.angle_gamma   90.00
#
_symmetry.space_group_name_H-M   'P 1'
#
loop_
_entity.id
_entity.type
_entity.pdbx_description
1 polymer ?
#
loop_
_entity_poly.entity_id
_entity_poly.type
_entity_poly.pdbx_seq_one_letter_code
_entity_poly.pdbx_strand_id
1 'polypeptide(L)'
;MILDKHIVVVTGASRGIGRSIAVELARQGATVIGTATSESGAEGISEALKEFGGQSRGAVLNVTDAAASEAFIDGVVKEFGGLNVLVNNAGITKDQLAMRMKDDEFDAVIDTNLRAVFRLSRAVLRPMMKARGGRIINITSVVASSGNPGQANYAAAKAGVAGMTRALAREIGSRGITVNCIAPGFIDTDMTRALNEQQIAGLLQQIPLGRFGLPEDIAAAVGFLASSHASYITGTTIHVNGGMYMS
;
A
#
# COMPACT_ATOMS: atom_id res chain seq x y z
N MET A 1 -4.01 -19.02 -13.11
CA MET A 1 -4.29 -17.75 -12.40
C MET A 1 -3.22 -16.74 -12.77
N ILE A 2 -3.55 -15.43 -12.75
CA ILE A 2 -2.62 -14.39 -13.25
C ILE A 2 -1.36 -14.25 -12.39
N LEU A 3 -1.47 -14.50 -11.08
CA LEU A 3 -0.39 -14.42 -10.09
C LEU A 3 0.02 -15.79 -9.52
N ASP A 4 -0.23 -16.87 -10.28
CA ASP A 4 0.20 -18.20 -9.85
C ASP A 4 1.68 -18.22 -9.49
N LYS A 5 2.01 -18.85 -8.35
CA LYS A 5 3.37 -18.94 -7.77
C LYS A 5 4.01 -17.60 -7.37
N HIS A 6 3.31 -16.49 -7.42
CA HIS A 6 3.85 -15.22 -6.91
C HIS A 6 3.80 -15.19 -5.37
N ILE A 7 4.91 -14.80 -4.78
CA ILE A 7 5.01 -14.51 -3.34
C ILE A 7 4.81 -13.00 -3.16
N VAL A 8 3.84 -12.65 -2.35
CA VAL A 8 3.39 -11.26 -2.16
C VAL A 8 3.42 -10.88 -0.69
N VAL A 9 3.97 -9.73 -0.37
CA VAL A 9 3.84 -9.10 0.94
C VAL A 9 2.92 -7.89 0.83
N VAL A 10 1.90 -7.82 1.71
CA VAL A 10 0.99 -6.67 1.84
C VAL A 10 1.06 -6.13 3.25
N THR A 11 1.54 -4.90 3.43
CA THR A 11 1.61 -4.29 4.76
C THR A 11 0.26 -3.67 5.18
N GLY A 12 -0.10 -3.80 6.48
CA GLY A 12 -1.36 -3.25 6.99
C GLY A 12 -2.60 -3.91 6.39
N ALA A 13 -2.61 -5.25 6.31
CA ALA A 13 -3.64 -6.05 5.64
C ALA A 13 -4.81 -6.49 6.53
N SER A 14 -4.89 -6.01 7.78
CA SER A 14 -5.93 -6.49 8.73
C SER A 14 -7.34 -5.97 8.42
N ARG A 15 -7.47 -4.84 7.72
CA ARG A 15 -8.77 -4.21 7.41
C ARG A 15 -8.70 -3.31 6.18
N GLY A 16 -9.87 -2.82 5.75
CA GLY A 16 -10.02 -1.81 4.69
C GLY A 16 -9.28 -2.16 3.40
N ILE A 17 -8.60 -1.19 2.82
CA ILE A 17 -7.89 -1.32 1.54
C ILE A 17 -6.88 -2.47 1.58
N GLY A 18 -6.07 -2.56 2.64
CA GLY A 18 -5.03 -3.59 2.74
C GLY A 18 -5.60 -5.01 2.75
N ARG A 19 -6.72 -5.25 3.45
CA ARG A 19 -7.41 -6.54 3.46
C ARG A 19 -7.95 -6.89 2.08
N SER A 20 -8.61 -5.94 1.42
CA SER A 20 -9.16 -6.15 0.09
C SER A 20 -8.06 -6.45 -0.94
N ILE A 21 -6.91 -5.75 -0.85
CA ILE A 21 -5.72 -6.05 -1.66
C ILE A 21 -5.23 -7.49 -1.41
N ALA A 22 -5.07 -7.90 -0.16
CA ALA A 22 -4.56 -9.22 0.18
C ALA A 22 -5.47 -10.33 -0.35
N VAL A 23 -6.78 -10.17 -0.18
CA VAL A 23 -7.82 -11.09 -0.69
C VAL A 23 -7.79 -11.16 -2.22
N GLU A 24 -7.74 -10.01 -2.90
CA GLU A 24 -7.73 -9.97 -4.37
C GLU A 24 -6.49 -10.66 -4.96
N LEU A 25 -5.30 -10.41 -4.38
CA LEU A 25 -4.07 -11.04 -4.86
C LEU A 25 -4.06 -12.55 -4.60
N ALA A 26 -4.61 -13.00 -3.47
CA ALA A 26 -4.79 -14.43 -3.19
C ALA A 26 -5.80 -15.07 -4.17
N ARG A 27 -6.92 -14.40 -4.47
CA ARG A 27 -7.90 -14.83 -5.47
C ARG A 27 -7.28 -14.97 -6.87
N GLN A 28 -6.28 -14.16 -7.19
CA GLN A 28 -5.50 -14.27 -8.44
C GLN A 28 -4.44 -15.37 -8.41
N GLY A 29 -4.27 -16.09 -7.30
CA GLY A 29 -3.41 -17.26 -7.16
C GLY A 29 -2.06 -17.00 -6.48
N ALA A 30 -1.85 -15.80 -5.93
CA ALA A 30 -0.62 -15.51 -5.19
C ALA A 30 -0.62 -16.16 -3.79
N THR A 31 0.56 -16.52 -3.30
CA THR A 31 0.78 -16.73 -1.86
C THR A 31 0.99 -15.37 -1.20
N VAL A 32 0.06 -14.97 -0.35
CA VAL A 32 0.05 -13.63 0.28
C VAL A 32 0.43 -13.70 1.75
N ILE A 33 1.44 -12.92 2.14
CA ILE A 33 1.80 -12.67 3.52
C ILE A 33 1.34 -11.25 3.87
N GLY A 34 0.19 -11.16 4.54
CA GLY A 34 -0.36 -9.89 5.01
C GLY A 34 0.16 -9.54 6.39
N THR A 35 0.48 -8.25 6.67
CA THR A 35 0.94 -7.88 8.00
C THR A 35 -0.04 -7.03 8.79
N ALA A 36 0.00 -7.18 10.10
CA ALA A 36 -0.71 -6.37 11.08
C ALA A 36 0.21 -6.05 12.27
N THR A 37 -0.15 -5.08 13.09
CA THR A 37 0.62 -4.72 14.29
C THR A 37 0.28 -5.56 15.53
N SER A 38 -0.74 -6.42 15.46
CA SER A 38 -1.19 -7.30 16.56
C SER A 38 -1.38 -8.72 16.08
N GLU A 39 -1.28 -9.68 17.02
CA GLU A 39 -1.57 -11.10 16.78
C GLU A 39 -3.00 -11.30 16.27
N SER A 40 -3.98 -10.70 16.90
CA SER A 40 -5.39 -10.79 16.47
C SER A 40 -5.60 -10.26 15.05
N GLY A 41 -4.87 -9.21 14.66
CA GLY A 41 -4.87 -8.71 13.29
C GLY A 41 -4.26 -9.70 12.30
N ALA A 42 -3.17 -10.37 12.68
CA ALA A 42 -2.52 -11.39 11.85
C ALA A 42 -3.40 -12.66 11.72
N GLU A 43 -4.04 -13.10 12.81
CA GLU A 43 -5.02 -14.19 12.78
C GLU A 43 -6.20 -13.87 11.86
N GLY A 44 -6.77 -12.65 11.96
CA GLY A 44 -7.85 -12.18 11.09
C GLY A 44 -7.47 -12.15 9.59
N ILE A 45 -6.20 -11.86 9.27
CA ILE A 45 -5.68 -11.97 7.89
C ILE A 45 -5.62 -13.42 7.46
N SER A 46 -5.07 -14.30 8.31
CA SER A 46 -4.96 -15.74 8.01
C SER A 46 -6.31 -16.36 7.73
N GLU A 47 -7.32 -16.04 8.56
CA GLU A 47 -8.69 -16.54 8.35
C GLU A 47 -9.29 -16.01 7.04
N ALA A 48 -9.09 -14.74 6.71
CA ALA A 48 -9.59 -14.16 5.46
C ALA A 48 -8.93 -14.76 4.20
N LEU A 49 -7.71 -15.27 4.31
CA LEU A 49 -6.97 -15.85 3.18
C LEU A 49 -7.15 -17.37 3.05
N LYS A 50 -7.73 -18.02 4.06
CA LYS A 50 -7.85 -19.48 4.16
C LYS A 50 -8.62 -20.11 3.00
N GLU A 51 -9.65 -19.44 2.51
CA GLU A 51 -10.50 -19.94 1.42
C GLU A 51 -9.76 -20.07 0.08
N PHE A 52 -8.66 -19.31 -0.10
CA PHE A 52 -7.86 -19.35 -1.33
C PHE A 52 -6.78 -20.43 -1.29
N GLY A 53 -6.65 -21.16 -0.17
CA GLY A 53 -5.69 -22.23 0.01
C GLY A 53 -4.23 -21.77 0.06
N GLY A 54 -3.31 -22.73 -0.05
CA GLY A 54 -1.88 -22.47 -0.08
C GLY A 54 -1.28 -22.07 1.27
N GLN A 55 -0.18 -21.32 1.24
CA GLN A 55 0.57 -20.89 2.42
C GLN A 55 0.33 -19.40 2.76
N SER A 56 -0.77 -18.82 2.24
CA SER A 56 -1.15 -17.46 2.56
C SER A 56 -1.51 -17.31 4.03
N ARG A 57 -1.00 -16.22 4.66
CA ARG A 57 -1.22 -16.00 6.08
C ARG A 57 -1.00 -14.55 6.52
N GLY A 58 -1.41 -14.26 7.73
CA GLY A 58 -1.04 -13.05 8.45
C GLY A 58 0.28 -13.22 9.21
N ALA A 59 0.94 -12.10 9.46
CA ALA A 59 2.13 -12.00 10.29
C ALA A 59 2.12 -10.68 11.07
N VAL A 60 2.75 -10.70 12.26
CA VAL A 60 2.89 -9.47 13.04
C VAL A 60 4.11 -8.70 12.54
N LEU A 61 3.91 -7.44 12.22
CA LEU A 61 4.99 -6.52 11.85
C LEU A 61 4.60 -5.08 12.17
N ASN A 62 5.41 -4.43 13.00
CA ASN A 62 5.43 -2.98 13.07
C ASN A 62 6.42 -2.44 12.03
N VAL A 63 5.92 -1.83 10.96
CA VAL A 63 6.74 -1.33 9.85
C VAL A 63 7.72 -0.21 10.25
N THR A 64 7.52 0.46 11.41
CA THR A 64 8.44 1.48 11.91
C THR A 64 9.68 0.88 12.53
N ASP A 65 9.65 -0.38 12.95
CA ASP A 65 10.82 -1.12 13.42
C ASP A 65 11.67 -1.56 12.20
N ALA A 66 12.85 -0.96 12.08
CA ALA A 66 13.74 -1.19 10.96
C ALA A 66 14.31 -2.61 10.95
N ALA A 67 14.73 -3.11 12.13
CA ALA A 67 15.35 -4.42 12.25
C ALA A 67 14.31 -5.54 12.03
N ALA A 68 13.12 -5.39 12.62
CA ALA A 68 12.01 -6.32 12.41
C ALA A 68 11.56 -6.35 10.95
N SER A 69 11.51 -5.19 10.26
CA SER A 69 11.14 -5.11 8.85
C SER A 69 12.14 -5.83 7.94
N GLU A 70 13.43 -5.66 8.18
CA GLU A 70 14.50 -6.33 7.43
C GLU A 70 14.49 -7.85 7.67
N ALA A 71 14.44 -8.26 8.95
CA ALA A 71 14.36 -9.67 9.31
C ALA A 71 13.10 -10.36 8.76
N PHE A 72 11.96 -9.65 8.71
CA PHE A 72 10.72 -10.16 8.15
C PHE A 72 10.85 -10.45 6.64
N ILE A 73 11.38 -9.51 5.87
CA ILE A 73 11.60 -9.71 4.43
C ILE A 73 12.59 -10.85 4.18
N ASP A 74 13.70 -10.90 4.92
CA ASP A 74 14.67 -11.99 4.81
C ASP A 74 14.05 -13.36 5.14
N GLY A 75 13.18 -13.41 6.16
CA GLY A 75 12.41 -14.60 6.52
C GLY A 75 11.52 -15.08 5.39
N VAL A 76 10.74 -14.19 4.78
CA VAL A 76 9.88 -14.50 3.63
C VAL A 76 10.71 -15.00 2.45
N VAL A 77 11.79 -14.32 2.11
CA VAL A 77 12.68 -14.73 1.01
C VAL A 77 13.31 -16.09 1.26
N LYS A 78 13.71 -16.37 2.50
CA LYS A 78 14.29 -17.68 2.88
C LYS A 78 13.26 -18.80 2.80
N GLU A 79 12.06 -18.57 3.26
CA GLU A 79 10.98 -19.57 3.32
C GLU A 79 10.47 -19.94 1.92
N PHE A 80 10.24 -18.94 1.06
CA PHE A 80 9.61 -19.12 -0.24
C PHE A 80 10.60 -19.12 -1.42
N GLY A 81 11.88 -18.90 -1.16
CA GLY A 81 12.93 -18.82 -2.21
C GLY A 81 12.94 -17.49 -2.97
N GLY A 82 12.07 -16.55 -2.65
CA GLY A 82 11.99 -15.24 -3.31
C GLY A 82 10.79 -14.41 -2.84
N LEU A 83 10.67 -13.20 -3.41
CA LEU A 83 9.52 -12.32 -3.21
C LEU A 83 9.26 -11.56 -4.51
N ASN A 84 8.05 -11.67 -5.05
CA ASN A 84 7.68 -11.13 -6.35
C ASN A 84 7.02 -9.76 -6.26
N VAL A 85 6.18 -9.53 -5.24
CA VAL A 85 5.41 -8.29 -5.09
C VAL A 85 5.47 -7.79 -3.66
N LEU A 86 5.80 -6.50 -3.50
CA LEU A 86 5.65 -5.76 -2.26
C LEU A 86 4.57 -4.71 -2.42
N VAL A 87 3.54 -4.74 -1.56
CA VAL A 87 2.53 -3.69 -1.47
C VAL A 87 2.70 -2.95 -0.15
N ASN A 88 3.19 -1.71 -0.23
CA ASN A 88 3.31 -0.80 0.89
C ASN A 88 1.97 -0.08 1.08
N ASN A 89 1.13 -0.63 1.94
CA ASN A 89 -0.20 -0.08 2.26
C ASN A 89 -0.30 0.43 3.70
N ALA A 90 0.48 -0.10 4.65
CA ALA A 90 0.45 0.36 6.03
C ALA A 90 0.64 1.88 6.13
N GLY A 91 -0.19 2.53 6.93
CA GLY A 91 -0.14 3.97 7.11
C GLY A 91 -1.04 4.44 8.25
N ILE A 92 -0.74 5.64 8.74
CA ILE A 92 -1.50 6.34 9.77
C ILE A 92 -1.77 7.76 9.35
N THR A 93 -2.78 8.38 9.97
CA THR A 93 -3.00 9.83 9.96
C THR A 93 -2.89 10.36 11.39
N LYS A 94 -2.40 11.59 11.52
CA LYS A 94 -2.46 12.42 12.73
C LYS A 94 -2.78 13.83 12.27
N ASP A 95 -4.08 14.08 12.11
CA ASP A 95 -4.57 15.30 11.49
C ASP A 95 -4.61 16.43 12.52
N GLN A 96 -3.93 17.52 12.20
CA GLN A 96 -3.89 18.74 13.01
C GLN A 96 -3.52 19.95 12.13
N LEU A 97 -4.14 21.11 12.38
CA LEU A 97 -3.73 22.35 11.70
C LEU A 97 -2.25 22.62 11.91
N ALA A 98 -1.54 23.06 10.88
CA ALA A 98 -0.09 23.22 10.89
C ALA A 98 0.43 24.05 12.09
N MET A 99 -0.28 25.10 12.48
CA MET A 99 0.10 25.94 13.63
C MET A 99 -0.05 25.25 15.00
N ARG A 100 -0.71 24.09 15.07
CA ARG A 100 -0.94 23.31 16.30
C ARG A 100 -0.31 21.92 16.23
N MET A 101 0.15 21.50 15.06
CA MET A 101 0.78 20.21 14.84
C MET A 101 2.10 20.15 15.61
N LYS A 102 2.26 19.10 16.42
CA LYS A 102 3.49 18.85 17.17
C LYS A 102 4.49 18.08 16.31
N ASP A 103 5.77 18.22 16.60
CA ASP A 103 6.84 17.52 15.89
C ASP A 103 6.70 16.00 15.99
N ASP A 104 6.30 15.47 17.15
CA ASP A 104 6.06 14.05 17.34
C ASP A 104 4.89 13.51 16.52
N GLU A 105 3.86 14.32 16.28
CA GLU A 105 2.74 13.97 15.39
C GLU A 105 3.20 13.95 13.92
N PHE A 106 4.01 14.93 13.54
CA PHE A 106 4.62 15.01 12.21
C PHE A 106 5.54 13.81 11.97
N ASP A 107 6.48 13.58 12.88
CA ASP A 107 7.48 12.52 12.77
C ASP A 107 6.85 11.11 12.73
N ALA A 108 5.84 10.85 13.55
CA ALA A 108 5.15 9.56 13.53
C ALA A 108 4.53 9.25 12.16
N VAL A 109 3.96 10.26 11.49
CA VAL A 109 3.39 10.10 10.14
C VAL A 109 4.49 9.90 9.10
N ILE A 110 5.58 10.66 9.16
CA ILE A 110 6.73 10.49 8.27
C ILE A 110 7.38 9.12 8.46
N ASP A 111 7.56 8.68 9.70
CA ASP A 111 8.18 7.40 10.00
C ASP A 111 7.38 6.22 9.44
N THR A 112 6.07 6.25 9.61
CA THR A 112 5.20 5.17 9.14
C THR A 112 4.94 5.25 7.64
N ASN A 113 4.59 6.43 7.11
CA ASN A 113 4.07 6.55 5.75
C ASN A 113 5.14 6.81 4.69
N LEU A 114 6.37 7.18 5.09
CA LEU A 114 7.46 7.44 4.15
C LEU A 114 8.71 6.63 4.48
N ARG A 115 9.25 6.74 5.70
CA ARG A 115 10.51 6.07 6.06
C ARG A 115 10.38 4.56 6.05
N ALA A 116 9.27 4.01 6.58
CA ALA A 116 9.01 2.58 6.54
C ALA A 116 8.84 2.06 5.09
N VAL A 117 8.14 2.81 4.24
CA VAL A 117 7.98 2.48 2.81
C VAL A 117 9.34 2.40 2.12
N PHE A 118 10.24 3.37 2.39
CA PHE A 118 11.61 3.33 1.87
C PHE A 118 12.37 2.09 2.35
N ARG A 119 12.33 1.79 3.66
CA ARG A 119 13.05 0.64 4.25
C ARG A 119 12.59 -0.69 3.66
N LEU A 120 11.29 -0.92 3.60
CA LEU A 120 10.72 -2.14 3.02
C LEU A 120 11.03 -2.26 1.52
N SER A 121 10.91 -1.15 0.76
CA SER A 121 11.28 -1.12 -0.65
C SER A 121 12.74 -1.49 -0.84
N ARG A 122 13.65 -0.90 -0.04
CA ARG A 122 15.08 -1.22 -0.07
C ARG A 122 15.37 -2.68 0.28
N ALA A 123 14.70 -3.24 1.27
CA ALA A 123 14.91 -4.64 1.70
C ALA A 123 14.59 -5.65 0.58
N VAL A 124 13.59 -5.37 -0.27
CA VAL A 124 13.22 -6.27 -1.36
C VAL A 124 14.06 -6.10 -2.63
N LEU A 125 14.86 -5.03 -2.76
CA LEU A 125 15.63 -4.78 -4.00
C LEU A 125 16.60 -5.90 -4.32
N ARG A 126 17.39 -6.34 -3.33
CA ARG A 126 18.41 -7.36 -3.55
C ARG A 126 17.84 -8.70 -4.03
N PRO A 127 16.83 -9.29 -3.38
CA PRO A 127 16.20 -10.52 -3.88
C PRO A 127 15.51 -10.32 -5.25
N MET A 128 14.80 -9.21 -5.49
CA MET A 128 14.15 -8.93 -6.77
C MET A 128 15.18 -8.73 -7.90
N MET A 129 16.29 -8.03 -7.64
CA MET A 129 17.38 -7.86 -8.63
C MET A 129 18.04 -9.20 -8.99
N LYS A 130 18.23 -10.09 -8.00
CA LYS A 130 18.75 -11.45 -8.23
C LYS A 130 17.77 -12.26 -9.10
N ALA A 131 16.47 -12.14 -8.87
CA ALA A 131 15.42 -12.79 -9.64
C ALA A 131 15.19 -12.15 -11.03
N ARG A 132 15.75 -10.98 -11.30
CA ARG A 132 15.51 -10.15 -12.49
C ARG A 132 14.03 -9.87 -12.73
N GLY A 133 13.30 -9.58 -11.67
CA GLY A 133 11.87 -9.28 -11.72
C GLY A 133 11.31 -8.94 -10.36
N GLY A 134 10.29 -8.11 -10.34
CA GLY A 134 9.59 -7.72 -9.12
C GLY A 134 8.61 -6.58 -9.36
N ARG A 135 7.73 -6.39 -8.39
CA ARG A 135 6.74 -5.31 -8.38
C ARG A 135 6.72 -4.65 -7.01
N ILE A 136 6.93 -3.35 -6.96
CA ILE A 136 6.76 -2.54 -5.75
C ILE A 136 5.59 -1.60 -5.99
N ILE A 137 4.54 -1.72 -5.19
CA ILE A 137 3.31 -0.95 -5.32
C ILE A 137 3.09 -0.19 -4.02
N ASN A 138 3.08 1.14 -4.10
CA ASN A 138 2.96 2.02 -2.96
C ASN A 138 1.57 2.66 -2.93
N ILE A 139 0.82 2.45 -1.85
CA ILE A 139 -0.47 3.11 -1.67
C ILE A 139 -0.23 4.52 -1.14
N THR A 140 -0.47 5.49 -2.01
CA THR A 140 -0.38 6.92 -1.70
C THR A 140 -1.76 7.49 -1.32
N SER A 141 -2.12 8.64 -1.81
CA SER A 141 -3.43 9.27 -1.61
C SER A 141 -3.62 10.40 -2.62
N VAL A 142 -4.85 10.71 -2.96
CA VAL A 142 -5.23 11.94 -3.67
C VAL A 142 -4.68 13.18 -2.97
N VAL A 143 -4.61 13.17 -1.64
CA VAL A 143 -4.10 14.25 -0.79
C VAL A 143 -2.62 14.58 -1.09
N ALA A 144 -1.85 13.63 -1.61
CA ALA A 144 -0.46 13.88 -2.04
C ALA A 144 -0.38 14.92 -3.17
N SER A 145 -1.42 15.06 -3.97
CA SER A 145 -1.49 15.97 -5.12
C SER A 145 -2.38 17.19 -4.86
N SER A 146 -3.53 17.00 -4.20
CA SER A 146 -4.49 18.08 -3.94
C SER A 146 -4.19 18.87 -2.66
N GLY A 147 -3.48 18.27 -1.69
CA GLY A 147 -3.43 18.76 -0.32
C GLY A 147 -4.77 18.55 0.41
N ASN A 148 -4.73 18.69 1.73
CA ASN A 148 -5.94 18.74 2.56
C ASN A 148 -5.62 19.52 3.85
N PRO A 149 -6.46 20.49 4.28
CA PRO A 149 -6.26 21.17 5.55
C PRO A 149 -6.10 20.19 6.72
N GLY A 150 -5.13 20.43 7.58
CA GLY A 150 -4.83 19.57 8.74
C GLY A 150 -3.96 18.34 8.44
N GLN A 151 -3.59 18.10 7.19
CA GLN A 151 -2.83 16.92 6.77
C GLN A 151 -1.46 17.25 6.16
N ALA A 152 -0.79 18.29 6.63
CA ALA A 152 0.52 18.70 6.11
C ALA A 152 1.56 17.57 6.19
N ASN A 153 1.61 16.84 7.32
CA ASN A 153 2.45 15.66 7.53
C ASN A 153 2.10 14.51 6.57
N TYR A 154 0.82 14.19 6.43
CA TYR A 154 0.34 13.10 5.58
C TYR A 154 0.56 13.39 4.09
N ALA A 155 0.23 14.62 3.66
CA ALA A 155 0.46 15.07 2.28
C ALA A 155 1.95 15.02 1.94
N ALA A 156 2.82 15.55 2.84
CA ALA A 156 4.27 15.49 2.65
C ALA A 156 4.79 14.05 2.53
N ALA A 157 4.35 13.15 3.42
CA ALA A 157 4.75 11.75 3.37
C ALA A 157 4.33 11.07 2.06
N LYS A 158 3.06 11.21 1.66
CA LYS A 158 2.51 10.55 0.47
C LYS A 158 3.07 11.15 -0.83
N ALA A 159 3.32 12.45 -0.88
CA ALA A 159 4.02 13.09 -1.99
C ALA A 159 5.50 12.64 -2.07
N GLY A 160 6.16 12.50 -0.92
CA GLY A 160 7.51 11.95 -0.81
C GLY A 160 7.61 10.52 -1.36
N VAL A 161 6.63 9.67 -1.07
CA VAL A 161 6.55 8.31 -1.64
C VAL A 161 6.44 8.37 -3.16
N ALA A 162 5.62 9.25 -3.72
CA ALA A 162 5.50 9.39 -5.18
C ALA A 162 6.82 9.86 -5.83
N GLY A 163 7.55 10.79 -5.19
CA GLY A 163 8.89 11.20 -5.61
C GLY A 163 9.90 10.05 -5.57
N MET A 164 9.95 9.34 -4.44
CA MET A 164 10.80 8.17 -4.24
C MET A 164 10.48 7.05 -5.27
N THR A 165 9.21 6.81 -5.56
CA THR A 165 8.77 5.83 -6.56
C THR A 165 9.40 6.11 -7.93
N ARG A 166 9.40 7.37 -8.39
CA ARG A 166 10.02 7.76 -9.66
C ARG A 166 11.53 7.55 -9.66
N ALA A 167 12.20 7.85 -8.55
CA ALA A 167 13.65 7.66 -8.41
C ALA A 167 14.01 6.16 -8.48
N LEU A 168 13.36 5.33 -7.68
CA LEU A 168 13.56 3.88 -7.68
C LEU A 168 13.25 3.26 -9.04
N ALA A 169 12.17 3.66 -9.71
CA ALA A 169 11.82 3.16 -11.03
C ALA A 169 12.94 3.38 -12.06
N ARG A 170 13.61 4.54 -12.01
CA ARG A 170 14.77 4.85 -12.87
C ARG A 170 15.99 4.01 -12.51
N GLU A 171 16.23 3.80 -11.21
CA GLU A 171 17.42 3.10 -10.70
C GLU A 171 17.38 1.60 -11.03
N ILE A 172 16.22 0.96 -10.87
CA ILE A 172 16.11 -0.52 -10.91
C ILE A 172 15.32 -1.07 -12.10
N GLY A 173 14.76 -0.23 -12.95
CA GLY A 173 13.94 -0.65 -14.09
C GLY A 173 14.68 -1.60 -15.05
N SER A 174 15.99 -1.41 -15.26
CA SER A 174 16.83 -2.29 -16.08
C SER A 174 16.94 -3.74 -15.55
N ARG A 175 16.47 -3.99 -14.33
CA ARG A 175 16.42 -5.32 -13.70
C ARG A 175 15.05 -6.00 -13.82
N GLY A 176 14.12 -5.45 -14.62
CA GLY A 176 12.76 -5.98 -14.78
C GLY A 176 11.86 -5.71 -13.58
N ILE A 177 12.23 -4.76 -12.71
CA ILE A 177 11.47 -4.39 -11.52
C ILE A 177 10.69 -3.12 -11.81
N THR A 178 9.37 -3.13 -11.56
CA THR A 178 8.55 -1.92 -11.67
C THR A 178 8.22 -1.38 -10.28
N VAL A 179 8.18 -0.06 -10.17
CA VAL A 179 7.80 0.65 -8.94
C VAL A 179 6.74 1.68 -9.28
N ASN A 180 5.54 1.54 -8.71
CA ASN A 180 4.41 2.39 -9.03
C ASN A 180 3.64 2.80 -7.77
N CYS A 181 2.86 3.87 -7.87
CA CYS A 181 1.92 4.31 -6.87
C CYS A 181 0.47 4.06 -7.30
N ILE A 182 -0.39 3.81 -6.33
CA ILE A 182 -1.84 3.99 -6.46
C ILE A 182 -2.24 5.10 -5.50
N ALA A 183 -3.00 6.05 -5.99
CA ALA A 183 -3.52 7.18 -5.21
C ALA A 183 -5.05 7.06 -5.05
N PRO A 184 -5.51 6.46 -3.94
CA PRO A 184 -6.92 6.42 -3.61
C PRO A 184 -7.50 7.83 -3.39
N GLY A 185 -8.79 8.00 -3.75
CA GLY A 185 -9.63 9.07 -3.24
C GLY A 185 -10.25 8.72 -1.90
N PHE A 186 -11.49 9.16 -1.65
CA PHE A 186 -12.26 8.73 -0.50
C PHE A 186 -12.83 7.33 -0.75
N ILE A 187 -12.40 6.38 0.10
CA ILE A 187 -12.79 4.97 0.03
C ILE A 187 -13.67 4.62 1.23
N ASP A 188 -14.75 3.88 0.99
CA ASP A 188 -15.65 3.39 2.04
C ASP A 188 -14.92 2.39 2.94
N THR A 189 -14.45 2.89 4.07
CA THR A 189 -13.76 2.14 5.11
C THR A 189 -14.29 2.56 6.48
N ASP A 190 -13.87 1.90 7.55
CA ASP A 190 -14.26 2.28 8.91
C ASP A 190 -13.99 3.77 9.21
N MET A 191 -12.97 4.34 8.58
CA MET A 191 -12.60 5.75 8.76
C MET A 191 -13.64 6.70 8.14
N THR A 192 -14.15 6.40 6.95
CA THR A 192 -15.16 7.23 6.27
C THR A 192 -16.56 7.00 6.83
N ARG A 193 -16.84 5.80 7.33
CA ARG A 193 -18.12 5.47 8.00
C ARG A 193 -18.31 6.17 9.34
N ALA A 194 -17.24 6.66 9.96
CA ALA A 194 -17.30 7.46 11.19
C ALA A 194 -17.72 8.92 10.96
N LEU A 195 -17.83 9.37 9.70
CA LEU A 195 -18.23 10.73 9.33
C LEU A 195 -19.76 10.91 9.45
N ASN A 196 -20.20 12.12 9.79
CA ASN A 196 -21.61 12.45 9.78
C ASN A 196 -22.15 12.71 8.35
N GLU A 197 -23.46 12.71 8.17
CA GLU A 197 -24.14 12.86 6.88
C GLU A 197 -23.73 14.14 6.14
N GLN A 198 -23.56 15.26 6.85
CA GLN A 198 -23.20 16.55 6.26
C GLN A 198 -21.75 16.51 5.71
N GLN A 199 -20.84 15.86 6.42
CA GLN A 199 -19.47 15.66 5.98
C GLN A 199 -19.43 14.75 4.75
N ILE A 200 -20.19 13.64 4.77
CA ILE A 200 -20.33 12.73 3.64
C ILE A 200 -20.86 13.48 2.41
N ALA A 201 -21.94 14.25 2.55
CA ALA A 201 -22.49 15.02 1.44
C ALA A 201 -21.49 16.02 0.84
N GLY A 202 -20.72 16.72 1.69
CA GLY A 202 -19.68 17.65 1.25
C GLY A 202 -18.53 16.96 0.50
N LEU A 203 -18.15 15.74 0.91
CA LEU A 203 -17.12 14.95 0.23
C LEU A 203 -17.64 14.41 -1.11
N LEU A 204 -18.87 13.92 -1.18
CA LEU A 204 -19.46 13.39 -2.40
C LEU A 204 -19.55 14.45 -3.50
N GLN A 205 -19.79 15.74 -3.16
CA GLN A 205 -19.77 16.84 -4.14
C GLN A 205 -18.41 17.04 -4.83
N GLN A 206 -17.31 16.57 -4.20
CA GLN A 206 -15.97 16.65 -4.77
C GLN A 206 -15.62 15.47 -5.66
N ILE A 207 -16.49 14.45 -5.75
CA ILE A 207 -16.23 13.23 -6.51
C ILE A 207 -17.12 13.23 -7.77
N PRO A 208 -16.57 13.42 -8.98
CA PRO A 208 -17.34 13.39 -10.21
C PRO A 208 -18.19 12.13 -10.40
N LEU A 209 -17.71 10.95 -9.96
CA LEU A 209 -18.50 9.72 -10.01
C LEU A 209 -19.62 9.63 -8.95
N GLY A 210 -19.76 10.63 -8.07
CA GLY A 210 -20.87 10.76 -7.12
C GLY A 210 -20.95 9.69 -6.03
N ARG A 211 -19.89 8.87 -5.85
CA ARG A 211 -19.82 7.85 -4.82
C ARG A 211 -18.42 7.75 -4.22
N PHE A 212 -18.32 7.26 -3.01
CA PHE A 212 -17.04 6.77 -2.49
C PHE A 212 -16.58 5.56 -3.30
N GLY A 213 -15.26 5.41 -3.44
CA GLY A 213 -14.66 4.18 -3.94
C GLY A 213 -14.85 3.06 -2.92
N LEU A 214 -14.80 1.83 -3.40
CA LEU A 214 -14.75 0.65 -2.54
C LEU A 214 -13.29 0.20 -2.38
N PRO A 215 -12.93 -0.49 -1.29
CA PRO A 215 -11.61 -1.12 -1.15
C PRO A 215 -11.25 -2.00 -2.35
N GLU A 216 -12.24 -2.64 -2.97
CA GLU A 216 -12.13 -3.48 -4.16
C GLU A 216 -11.71 -2.68 -5.40
N ASP A 217 -12.11 -1.41 -5.53
CA ASP A 217 -11.67 -0.53 -6.63
C ASP A 217 -10.14 -0.34 -6.58
N ILE A 218 -9.57 -0.24 -5.36
CA ILE A 218 -8.12 -0.15 -5.15
C ILE A 218 -7.45 -1.50 -5.37
N ALA A 219 -8.03 -2.57 -4.83
CA ALA A 219 -7.49 -3.92 -4.94
C ALA A 219 -7.37 -4.38 -6.40
N ALA A 220 -8.34 -4.06 -7.25
CA ALA A 220 -8.30 -4.33 -8.69
C ALA A 220 -7.13 -3.63 -9.39
N ALA A 221 -6.88 -2.36 -9.06
CA ALA A 221 -5.74 -1.61 -9.61
C ALA A 221 -4.40 -2.18 -9.13
N VAL A 222 -4.31 -2.62 -7.86
CA VAL A 222 -3.12 -3.32 -7.33
C VAL A 222 -2.90 -4.65 -8.06
N GLY A 223 -3.94 -5.45 -8.24
CA GLY A 223 -3.88 -6.72 -8.97
C GLY A 223 -3.39 -6.55 -10.40
N PHE A 224 -3.85 -5.50 -11.09
CA PHE A 224 -3.34 -5.13 -12.43
C PHE A 224 -1.84 -4.80 -12.38
N LEU A 225 -1.40 -3.91 -11.49
CA LEU A 225 0.01 -3.52 -11.38
C LEU A 225 0.92 -4.66 -10.93
N ALA A 226 0.41 -5.62 -10.16
CA ALA A 226 1.14 -6.81 -9.73
C ALA A 226 1.37 -7.81 -10.87
N SER A 227 0.54 -7.77 -11.90
CA SER A 227 0.52 -8.72 -13.00
C SER A 227 1.58 -8.44 -14.07
N SER A 228 1.74 -9.40 -15.00
CA SER A 228 2.56 -9.24 -16.21
C SER A 228 1.97 -8.22 -17.19
N HIS A 229 0.68 -7.92 -17.12
CA HIS A 229 0.00 -6.94 -17.98
C HIS A 229 0.51 -5.51 -17.75
N ALA A 230 1.08 -5.23 -16.57
CA ALA A 230 1.67 -3.94 -16.23
C ALA A 230 3.21 -3.92 -16.36
N SER A 231 3.81 -4.87 -17.08
CA SER A 231 5.27 -5.01 -17.17
C SER A 231 6.00 -3.80 -17.79
N TYR A 232 5.30 -2.97 -18.54
CA TYR A 232 5.84 -1.74 -19.15
C TYR A 232 5.38 -0.45 -18.43
N ILE A 233 4.81 -0.58 -17.23
CA ILE A 233 4.34 0.53 -16.40
C ILE A 233 5.26 0.65 -15.19
N THR A 234 6.03 1.75 -15.10
CA THR A 234 6.90 2.03 -13.95
C THR A 234 7.06 3.53 -13.73
N GLY A 235 7.23 3.94 -12.48
CA GLY A 235 7.41 5.34 -12.08
C GLY A 235 6.13 6.17 -12.09
N THR A 236 4.96 5.56 -12.32
CA THR A 236 3.67 6.26 -12.43
C THR A 236 2.89 6.26 -11.11
N THR A 237 1.92 7.15 -11.05
CA THR A 237 0.84 7.14 -10.04
C THR A 237 -0.48 6.94 -10.75
N ILE A 238 -1.15 5.83 -10.47
CA ILE A 238 -2.52 5.58 -10.95
C ILE A 238 -3.49 6.18 -9.94
N HIS A 239 -4.28 7.14 -10.38
CA HIS A 239 -5.32 7.76 -9.58
C HIS A 239 -6.60 6.93 -9.61
N VAL A 240 -7.02 6.42 -8.42
CA VAL A 240 -8.27 5.65 -8.24
C VAL A 240 -9.13 6.43 -7.25
N ASN A 241 -9.74 7.53 -7.73
CA ASN A 241 -10.33 8.54 -6.88
C ASN A 241 -11.68 9.09 -7.38
N GLY A 242 -12.31 8.42 -8.35
CA GLY A 242 -13.60 8.85 -8.87
C GLY A 242 -13.59 10.20 -9.59
N GLY A 243 -12.40 10.69 -10.01
CA GLY A 243 -12.23 11.97 -10.69
C GLY A 243 -11.97 13.16 -9.76
N MET A 244 -11.77 12.94 -8.44
CA MET A 244 -11.44 14.02 -7.51
C MET A 244 -10.17 14.78 -7.88
N TYR A 245 -9.23 14.09 -8.48
CA TYR A 245 -8.00 14.66 -9.03
C TYR A 245 -7.70 14.02 -10.37
N MET A 246 -7.46 14.86 -11.37
CA MET A 246 -7.11 14.47 -12.74
C MET A 246 -5.76 15.11 -13.07
N SER A 247 -4.77 14.31 -13.52
CA SER A 247 -3.43 14.76 -13.92
C SER A 247 -3.19 14.50 -15.39
#